data_8a55db692c7dd59ba98ef703b38a27b9
#
_entry.id   8a55db692c7dd59ba98ef703b38a27b9
#
_cell.length_a   1.000
_cell.length_b   1.000
_cell.length_c   1.000
_cell.angle_alpha   90.00
_cell.angle_beta   90.00
_cell.angle_gamma   90.00
#
_symmetry.space_group_name_H-M   'P 1'
#
loop_
_entity.id
_entity.type
_entity.pdbx_description
1 polymer ?
#
loop_
_entity_poly.entity_id
_entity_poly.type
_entity_poly.pdbx_seq_one_letter_code
_entity_poly.pdbx_strand_id
1 'polypeptide(L)'
;GCPSIRSSVKALVEAGYLALRDEEVRRDPEAGEEFLESSPHELNDGQAAAYRKICSLIDNSIEWPGAGASDSAPGGMPVKPLLLHGVTGSGKTEVYLQAAQHCLDKGKSVLVLVPEIALTPQTVQHFKSRFAILQDQVAVLHSHLSQGERFDEWHRIRKGKARVVVGARSAIFAPLPDPGLIIVDEEHENTYKQENPPRYQGRDLAVVRGHIEGCAVVLGSATPSLESFQNCRSGKYDLMRLPERADGQSLPLIWIVDMRTETRKRKGGPTILSDRLRMDMEKKLE
;
A
#
# COMPACT_ATOMS: atom_id res chain seq x y z
N GLY A 1 -39.04 10.81 -13.26
CA GLY A 1 -38.50 12.00 -13.89
C GLY A 1 -39.51 12.61 -14.83
N CYS A 2 -39.71 13.93 -14.79
CA CYS A 2 -40.68 14.66 -15.64
C CYS A 2 -40.27 14.59 -17.12
N PRO A 3 -41.06 13.95 -17.99
CA PRO A 3 -40.75 13.90 -19.42
C PRO A 3 -40.71 15.28 -20.08
N SER A 4 -41.38 16.27 -19.49
CA SER A 4 -41.47 17.65 -20.00
C SER A 4 -40.17 18.44 -19.96
N ILE A 5 -39.25 18.18 -19.02
CA ILE A 5 -38.01 18.93 -18.88
C ILE A 5 -37.04 18.62 -20.02
N ARG A 6 -36.90 17.35 -20.41
CA ARG A 6 -36.01 16.95 -21.51
C ARG A 6 -36.47 17.52 -22.87
N SER A 7 -37.76 17.53 -23.15
CA SER A 7 -38.30 18.10 -24.39
C SER A 7 -38.14 19.60 -24.45
N SER A 8 -38.35 20.31 -23.32
CA SER A 8 -38.15 21.77 -23.22
C SER A 8 -36.69 22.14 -23.38
N VAL A 9 -35.74 21.43 -22.74
CA VAL A 9 -34.31 21.62 -22.89
C VAL A 9 -33.87 21.45 -24.36
N LYS A 10 -34.38 20.37 -25.03
CA LYS A 10 -34.06 20.09 -26.43
C LYS A 10 -34.54 21.20 -27.33
N ALA A 11 -35.79 21.69 -27.15
CA ALA A 11 -36.33 22.83 -27.92
C ALA A 11 -35.54 24.12 -27.71
N LEU A 12 -35.08 24.42 -26.49
CA LEU A 12 -34.25 25.58 -26.20
C LEU A 12 -32.84 25.49 -26.81
N VAL A 13 -32.29 24.28 -26.88
CA VAL A 13 -31.00 24.01 -27.57
C VAL A 13 -31.16 24.22 -29.08
N GLU A 14 -32.22 23.65 -29.68
CA GLU A 14 -32.53 23.81 -31.11
C GLU A 14 -32.82 25.26 -31.49
N ALA A 15 -33.40 26.04 -30.58
CA ALA A 15 -33.64 27.48 -30.76
C ALA A 15 -32.41 28.37 -30.48
N GLY A 16 -31.28 27.78 -30.10
CA GLY A 16 -30.04 28.52 -29.84
C GLY A 16 -29.98 29.28 -28.52
N TYR A 17 -30.95 29.10 -27.63
CA TYR A 17 -30.97 29.75 -26.30
C TYR A 17 -30.16 29.02 -25.23
N LEU A 18 -29.84 27.73 -25.44
CA LEU A 18 -29.03 26.90 -24.54
C LEU A 18 -27.97 26.15 -25.34
N ALA A 19 -26.79 25.99 -24.73
CA ALA A 19 -25.76 25.07 -25.20
C ALA A 19 -25.58 23.96 -24.14
N LEU A 20 -25.68 22.73 -24.59
CA LEU A 20 -25.31 21.59 -23.75
C LEU A 20 -23.78 21.45 -23.74
N ARG A 21 -23.20 21.41 -22.57
CA ARG A 21 -21.82 21.06 -22.37
C ARG A 21 -21.79 19.78 -21.50
N ASP A 22 -21.01 18.81 -21.96
CA ASP A 22 -20.66 17.66 -21.10
C ASP A 22 -19.56 18.13 -20.16
N GLU A 23 -19.87 18.22 -18.87
CA GLU A 23 -18.92 18.53 -17.83
C GLU A 23 -18.66 17.27 -17.00
N GLU A 24 -17.40 16.84 -16.94
CA GLU A 24 -16.96 15.76 -16.06
C GLU A 24 -17.02 16.26 -14.61
N VAL A 25 -18.10 15.99 -13.90
CA VAL A 25 -18.19 16.29 -12.45
C VAL A 25 -17.51 15.18 -11.69
N ARG A 26 -16.32 15.48 -11.14
CA ARG A 26 -15.57 14.57 -10.27
C ARG A 26 -16.31 14.41 -8.94
N ARG A 27 -16.57 13.16 -8.56
CA ARG A 27 -16.99 12.79 -7.21
C ARG A 27 -15.74 12.51 -6.39
N ASP A 28 -15.26 13.55 -5.70
CA ASP A 28 -14.13 13.41 -4.78
C ASP A 28 -14.65 13.16 -3.37
N PRO A 29 -14.45 11.96 -2.80
CA PRO A 29 -14.92 11.66 -1.44
C PRO A 29 -14.29 12.54 -0.36
N GLU A 30 -13.17 13.16 -0.67
CA GLU A 30 -12.38 13.98 0.24
C GLU A 30 -12.29 15.44 -0.24
N ALA A 31 -13.25 15.88 -1.11
CA ALA A 31 -13.32 17.24 -1.58
C ALA A 31 -13.50 18.21 -0.40
N GLY A 32 -12.50 19.04 -0.16
CA GLY A 32 -12.49 20.02 0.93
C GLY A 32 -11.52 19.70 2.09
N GLU A 33 -10.82 18.57 2.07
CA GLU A 33 -9.71 18.33 2.99
C GLU A 33 -8.44 19.02 2.48
N GLU A 34 -7.86 19.90 3.29
CA GLU A 34 -6.54 20.49 3.05
C GLU A 34 -5.46 19.57 3.65
N PHE A 35 -4.55 19.10 2.80
CA PHE A 35 -3.42 18.28 3.23
C PHE A 35 -2.19 19.17 3.40
N LEU A 36 -1.69 19.29 4.63
CA LEU A 36 -0.42 19.97 4.90
C LEU A 36 0.72 19.13 4.31
N GLU A 37 1.61 19.77 3.57
CA GLU A 37 2.79 19.12 3.02
C GLU A 37 3.68 18.57 4.14
N SER A 38 4.06 17.29 4.04
CA SER A 38 5.04 16.69 4.92
C SER A 38 6.39 16.55 4.21
N SER A 39 7.43 17.11 4.82
CA SER A 39 8.80 16.95 4.33
C SER A 39 9.31 15.51 4.56
N PRO A 40 10.22 15.01 3.72
CA PRO A 40 10.91 13.74 3.94
C PRO A 40 11.65 13.73 5.28
N HIS A 41 11.52 12.65 6.04
CA HIS A 41 12.32 12.44 7.23
C HIS A 41 13.73 11.96 6.84
N GLU A 42 14.71 12.34 7.65
CA GLU A 42 16.07 11.85 7.50
C GLU A 42 16.12 10.35 7.78
N LEU A 43 16.70 9.59 6.85
CA LEU A 43 16.80 8.14 6.96
C LEU A 43 18.01 7.76 7.80
N ASN A 44 17.86 6.82 8.71
CA ASN A 44 19.00 6.17 9.36
C ASN A 44 19.75 5.26 8.37
N ASP A 45 20.94 4.77 8.74
CA ASP A 45 21.79 3.96 7.84
C ASP A 45 21.09 2.73 7.27
N GLY A 46 20.30 2.02 8.08
CA GLY A 46 19.53 0.85 7.66
C GLY A 46 18.44 1.22 6.65
N GLN A 47 17.67 2.26 6.94
CA GLN A 47 16.63 2.79 6.06
C GLN A 47 17.23 3.31 4.74
N ALA A 48 18.36 4.05 4.82
CA ALA A 48 19.07 4.54 3.65
C ALA A 48 19.61 3.40 2.76
N ALA A 49 20.08 2.30 3.37
CA ALA A 49 20.49 1.12 2.63
C ALA A 49 19.30 0.45 1.93
N ALA A 50 18.15 0.31 2.62
CA ALA A 50 16.93 -0.23 2.04
C ALA A 50 16.42 0.66 0.89
N TYR A 51 16.38 1.97 1.09
CA TYR A 51 16.01 2.94 0.06
C TYR A 51 16.88 2.80 -1.20
N ARG A 52 18.23 2.81 -1.04
CA ARG A 52 19.16 2.63 -2.17
C ARG A 52 18.93 1.32 -2.91
N LYS A 53 18.65 0.23 -2.17
CA LYS A 53 18.35 -1.07 -2.80
C LYS A 53 17.07 -0.99 -3.62
N ILE A 54 15.99 -0.37 -3.11
CA ILE A 54 14.73 -0.22 -3.84
C ILE A 54 14.92 0.67 -5.08
N CYS A 55 15.62 1.80 -4.95
CA CYS A 55 15.94 2.66 -6.10
C CYS A 55 16.71 1.89 -7.19
N SER A 56 17.69 1.08 -6.80
CA SER A 56 18.40 0.21 -7.74
C SER A 56 17.48 -0.79 -8.45
N LEU A 57 16.45 -1.32 -7.79
CA LEU A 57 15.47 -2.20 -8.43
C LEU A 57 14.58 -1.42 -9.42
N ILE A 58 14.19 -0.19 -9.07
CA ILE A 58 13.41 0.69 -9.96
C ILE A 58 14.22 1.07 -11.19
N ASP A 59 15.50 1.45 -11.01
CA ASP A 59 16.38 1.88 -12.09
C ASP A 59 16.74 0.74 -13.04
N ASN A 60 16.77 -0.50 -12.53
CA ASN A 60 17.01 -1.71 -13.33
C ASN A 60 15.72 -2.35 -13.86
N SER A 61 14.55 -1.73 -13.63
CA SER A 61 13.29 -2.21 -14.19
C SER A 61 13.34 -2.13 -15.72
N ILE A 62 13.01 -3.25 -16.37
CA ILE A 62 13.07 -3.38 -17.82
C ILE A 62 11.90 -2.61 -18.43
N GLU A 63 12.14 -1.77 -19.43
CA GLU A 63 11.06 -1.23 -20.26
C GLU A 63 10.39 -2.41 -20.99
N TRP A 64 9.15 -2.69 -20.64
CA TRP A 64 8.36 -3.72 -21.32
C TRP A 64 8.04 -3.23 -22.74
N PRO A 65 8.42 -3.96 -23.79
CA PRO A 65 8.07 -3.59 -25.16
C PRO A 65 6.56 -3.87 -25.38
N GLY A 66 5.70 -2.99 -24.96
CA GLY A 66 4.25 -2.94 -25.18
C GLY A 66 3.53 -4.22 -25.63
N ALA A 67 2.22 -4.34 -25.40
CA ALA A 67 1.38 -5.45 -25.82
C ALA A 67 1.39 -5.60 -27.36
N GLY A 68 2.30 -6.41 -27.88
CA GLY A 68 2.50 -6.66 -29.32
C GLY A 68 3.85 -7.26 -29.69
N ALA A 69 4.79 -7.29 -28.75
CA ALA A 69 6.08 -7.96 -28.97
C ALA A 69 5.92 -9.48 -28.80
N SER A 70 6.44 -10.23 -29.79
CA SER A 70 6.46 -11.70 -29.85
C SER A 70 6.96 -12.34 -28.56
N ASP A 71 6.53 -13.58 -28.28
CA ASP A 71 6.81 -14.47 -27.13
C ASP A 71 8.29 -14.70 -26.73
N SER A 72 9.24 -13.97 -27.29
CA SER A 72 10.61 -13.94 -26.85
C SER A 72 10.75 -12.95 -25.70
N ALA A 73 10.71 -13.44 -24.46
CA ALA A 73 11.10 -12.67 -23.28
C ALA A 73 12.39 -11.89 -23.55
N PRO A 74 12.44 -10.57 -23.30
CA PRO A 74 13.69 -9.83 -23.36
C PRO A 74 14.68 -10.49 -22.41
N GLY A 75 15.90 -10.80 -22.87
CA GLY A 75 16.92 -11.56 -22.15
C GLY A 75 17.53 -10.90 -20.90
N GLY A 76 16.76 -10.06 -20.21
CA GLY A 76 17.10 -9.52 -18.90
C GLY A 76 16.62 -10.44 -17.79
N MET A 77 17.43 -10.67 -16.76
CA MET A 77 16.96 -11.40 -15.57
C MET A 77 15.79 -10.63 -14.92
N PRO A 78 14.69 -11.32 -14.58
CA PRO A 78 13.55 -10.67 -13.94
C PRO A 78 14.00 -10.02 -12.64
N VAL A 79 13.52 -8.79 -12.39
CA VAL A 79 13.80 -8.07 -11.14
C VAL A 79 13.24 -8.91 -9.99
N LYS A 80 14.10 -9.35 -9.08
CA LYS A 80 13.68 -10.15 -7.93
C LYS A 80 12.86 -9.29 -6.98
N PRO A 81 11.72 -9.78 -6.46
CA PRO A 81 11.01 -9.11 -5.38
C PRO A 81 11.91 -8.92 -4.16
N LEU A 82 11.74 -7.80 -3.47
CA LEU A 82 12.46 -7.49 -2.24
C LEU A 82 11.53 -7.67 -1.03
N LEU A 83 11.89 -8.56 -0.11
CA LEU A 83 11.27 -8.64 1.22
C LEU A 83 11.96 -7.65 2.16
N LEU A 84 11.24 -6.60 2.56
CA LEU A 84 11.68 -5.62 3.56
C LEU A 84 11.17 -6.05 4.94
N HIS A 85 11.98 -6.81 5.67
CA HIS A 85 11.69 -7.27 7.02
C HIS A 85 12.14 -6.23 8.03
N GLY A 86 11.21 -5.45 8.57
CA GLY A 86 11.50 -4.40 9.54
C GLY A 86 10.59 -4.49 10.75
N VAL A 87 11.13 -4.37 11.95
CA VAL A 87 10.35 -4.35 13.19
C VAL A 87 9.28 -3.24 13.15
N THR A 88 8.25 -3.38 13.96
CA THR A 88 7.23 -2.33 14.11
C THR A 88 7.89 -1.03 14.57
N GLY A 89 7.59 0.08 13.87
CA GLY A 89 8.25 1.37 14.13
C GLY A 89 9.65 1.51 13.51
N SER A 90 10.09 0.58 12.64
CA SER A 90 11.38 0.71 11.92
C SER A 90 11.38 1.76 10.81
N GLY A 91 10.23 2.42 10.55
CA GLY A 91 10.10 3.46 9.53
C GLY A 91 10.00 2.92 8.10
N LYS A 92 9.51 1.70 7.89
CA LYS A 92 9.26 1.14 6.55
C LYS A 92 8.46 2.10 5.66
N THR A 93 7.43 2.74 6.22
CA THR A 93 6.56 3.67 5.48
C THR A 93 7.35 4.85 4.91
N GLU A 94 8.31 5.40 5.65
CA GLU A 94 9.16 6.48 5.16
C GLU A 94 10.04 6.03 3.98
N VAL A 95 10.60 4.82 4.08
CA VAL A 95 11.36 4.22 2.96
C VAL A 95 10.49 4.06 1.72
N TYR A 96 9.22 3.62 1.90
CA TYR A 96 8.26 3.50 0.79
C TYR A 96 7.95 4.85 0.15
N LEU A 97 7.70 5.88 0.96
CA LEU A 97 7.35 7.21 0.47
C LEU A 97 8.49 7.83 -0.34
N GLN A 98 9.74 7.70 0.14
CA GLN A 98 10.90 8.20 -0.60
C GLN A 98 11.18 7.37 -1.87
N ALA A 99 11.01 6.05 -1.82
CA ALA A 99 11.13 5.20 -3.01
C ALA A 99 10.04 5.49 -4.05
N ALA A 100 8.81 5.77 -3.59
CA ALA A 100 7.71 6.19 -4.45
C ALA A 100 8.02 7.53 -5.13
N GLN A 101 8.58 8.50 -4.41
CA GLN A 101 9.02 9.77 -4.99
C GLN A 101 10.07 9.55 -6.08
N HIS A 102 11.10 8.74 -5.80
CA HIS A 102 12.12 8.39 -6.81
C HIS A 102 11.50 7.77 -8.07
N CYS A 103 10.52 6.87 -7.90
CA CYS A 103 9.81 6.27 -9.02
C CYS A 103 9.02 7.30 -9.84
N LEU A 104 8.35 8.25 -9.18
CA LEU A 104 7.62 9.35 -9.83
C LEU A 104 8.55 10.30 -10.59
N ASP A 105 9.73 10.60 -10.04
CA ASP A 105 10.74 11.45 -10.67
C ASP A 105 11.29 10.82 -11.96
N LYS A 106 11.28 9.48 -12.05
CA LYS A 106 11.59 8.72 -13.28
C LYS A 106 10.43 8.70 -14.30
N GLY A 107 9.33 9.37 -14.03
CA GLY A 107 8.17 9.39 -14.91
C GLY A 107 7.25 8.18 -14.77
N LYS A 108 7.53 7.22 -13.88
CA LYS A 108 6.79 5.97 -13.68
C LYS A 108 5.69 6.10 -12.62
N SER A 109 4.78 5.13 -12.56
CA SER A 109 3.67 5.08 -11.61
C SER A 109 3.95 4.12 -10.45
N VAL A 110 3.24 4.32 -9.34
CA VAL A 110 3.41 3.56 -8.08
C VAL A 110 2.09 2.96 -7.63
N LEU A 111 2.11 1.68 -7.27
CA LEU A 111 1.00 1.00 -6.62
C LEU A 111 1.39 0.63 -5.18
N VAL A 112 0.58 1.03 -4.22
CA VAL A 112 0.75 0.67 -2.81
C VAL A 112 -0.47 -0.11 -2.35
N LEU A 113 -0.25 -1.36 -2.00
CA LEU A 113 -1.26 -2.19 -1.36
C LEU A 113 -1.07 -2.11 0.16
N VAL A 114 -2.16 -1.83 0.86
CA VAL A 114 -2.22 -1.84 2.32
C VAL A 114 -3.36 -2.76 2.77
N PRO A 115 -3.26 -3.41 3.93
CA PRO A 115 -4.39 -4.18 4.47
C PRO A 115 -5.61 -3.29 4.63
N GLU A 116 -6.81 -3.82 4.37
CA GLU A 116 -8.05 -3.04 4.46
C GLU A 116 -8.25 -2.40 5.85
N ILE A 117 -7.86 -3.13 6.91
CA ILE A 117 -7.88 -2.63 8.30
C ILE A 117 -6.87 -1.51 8.57
N ALA A 118 -5.80 -1.43 7.78
CA ALA A 118 -4.77 -0.40 7.86
C ALA A 118 -5.04 0.79 6.93
N LEU A 119 -6.03 0.69 6.04
CA LEU A 119 -6.44 1.76 5.13
C LEU A 119 -7.33 2.76 5.88
N THR A 120 -6.77 3.33 6.94
CA THR A 120 -7.41 4.36 7.74
C THR A 120 -7.28 5.73 7.06
N PRO A 121 -8.14 6.71 7.41
CA PRO A 121 -7.96 8.09 6.95
C PRO A 121 -6.55 8.63 7.23
N GLN A 122 -5.95 8.26 8.35
CA GLN A 122 -4.57 8.65 8.71
C GLN A 122 -3.53 8.09 7.73
N THR A 123 -3.65 6.82 7.34
CA THR A 123 -2.73 6.20 6.36
C THR A 123 -2.86 6.89 5.00
N VAL A 124 -4.09 7.11 4.54
CA VAL A 124 -4.36 7.86 3.30
C VAL A 124 -3.79 9.28 3.39
N GLN A 125 -4.00 9.96 4.51
CA GLN A 125 -3.48 11.30 4.77
C GLN A 125 -1.94 11.34 4.71
N HIS A 126 -1.24 10.34 5.25
CA HIS A 126 0.21 10.25 5.15
C HIS A 126 0.70 10.24 3.69
N PHE A 127 0.07 9.44 2.83
CA PHE A 127 0.41 9.42 1.40
C PHE A 127 0.05 10.75 0.72
N LYS A 128 -1.14 11.28 0.97
CA LYS A 128 -1.58 12.55 0.37
C LYS A 128 -0.74 13.74 0.83
N SER A 129 -0.40 13.83 2.11
CA SER A 129 0.46 14.89 2.66
C SER A 129 1.88 14.85 2.08
N ARG A 130 2.43 13.65 1.88
CA ARG A 130 3.75 13.50 1.27
C ARG A 130 3.76 13.94 -0.20
N PHE A 131 2.68 13.64 -0.90
CA PHE A 131 2.51 14.00 -2.30
C PHE A 131 1.56 15.21 -2.48
N ALA A 132 1.53 16.14 -1.49
CA ALA A 132 0.62 17.29 -1.47
C ALA A 132 0.73 18.16 -2.74
N ILE A 133 1.94 18.37 -3.27
CA ILE A 133 2.19 19.04 -4.54
C ILE A 133 1.57 18.26 -5.72
N LEU A 134 1.39 16.96 -5.58
CA LEU A 134 0.86 16.02 -6.57
C LEU A 134 -0.53 15.51 -6.17
N GLN A 135 -1.30 16.26 -5.35
CA GLN A 135 -2.59 15.80 -4.80
C GLN A 135 -3.51 15.18 -5.85
N ASP A 136 -3.60 15.81 -7.02
CA ASP A 136 -4.37 15.29 -8.13
C ASP A 136 -3.80 14.00 -8.75
N GLN A 137 -2.59 13.59 -8.37
CA GLN A 137 -1.96 12.37 -8.88
C GLN A 137 -2.08 11.18 -7.95
N VAL A 138 -2.68 11.35 -6.76
CA VAL A 138 -2.95 10.26 -5.82
C VAL A 138 -4.39 9.78 -5.98
N ALA A 139 -4.58 8.48 -6.18
CA ALA A 139 -5.87 7.80 -6.20
C ALA A 139 -5.96 6.81 -5.04
N VAL A 140 -7.11 6.75 -4.38
CA VAL A 140 -7.36 5.81 -3.28
C VAL A 140 -8.46 4.83 -3.67
N LEU A 141 -8.18 3.53 -3.60
CA LEU A 141 -9.12 2.46 -3.95
C LEU A 141 -9.42 1.57 -2.75
N HIS A 142 -10.63 1.68 -2.21
CA HIS A 142 -11.11 0.84 -1.08
C HIS A 142 -12.57 0.41 -1.26
N SER A 143 -13.02 -0.51 -0.39
CA SER A 143 -14.36 -1.10 -0.45
C SER A 143 -15.51 -0.10 -0.18
N HIS A 144 -15.25 0.97 0.57
CA HIS A 144 -16.26 1.97 0.95
C HIS A 144 -16.56 3.01 -0.14
N LEU A 145 -15.78 3.04 -1.23
CA LEU A 145 -16.10 3.89 -2.37
C LEU A 145 -17.41 3.45 -3.02
N SER A 146 -18.29 4.41 -3.30
CA SER A 146 -19.46 4.19 -4.14
C SER A 146 -19.03 3.72 -5.54
N GLN A 147 -19.96 3.13 -6.29
CA GLN A 147 -19.66 2.70 -7.67
C GLN A 147 -19.24 3.86 -8.57
N GLY A 148 -19.82 5.05 -8.36
CA GLY A 148 -19.48 6.24 -9.12
C GLY A 148 -18.07 6.75 -8.82
N GLU A 149 -17.72 6.87 -7.54
CA GLU A 149 -16.37 7.28 -7.10
C GLU A 149 -15.30 6.30 -7.59
N ARG A 150 -15.56 4.99 -7.47
CA ARG A 150 -14.66 3.95 -7.98
C ARG A 150 -14.47 4.05 -9.50
N PHE A 151 -15.54 4.34 -10.24
CA PHE A 151 -15.48 4.55 -11.68
C PHE A 151 -14.64 5.78 -12.03
N ASP A 152 -14.85 6.89 -11.33
CA ASP A 152 -14.12 8.14 -11.56
C ASP A 152 -12.61 7.96 -11.25
N GLU A 153 -12.26 7.32 -10.13
CA GLU A 153 -10.87 7.01 -9.78
C GLU A 153 -10.22 6.05 -10.78
N TRP A 154 -10.94 4.99 -11.21
CA TRP A 154 -10.45 4.07 -12.24
C TRP A 154 -10.10 4.79 -13.55
N HIS A 155 -10.94 5.73 -13.97
CA HIS A 155 -10.70 6.50 -15.18
C HIS A 155 -9.54 7.49 -15.03
N ARG A 156 -9.37 8.09 -13.85
CA ARG A 156 -8.21 8.95 -13.55
C ARG A 156 -6.91 8.17 -13.64
N ILE A 157 -6.86 7.00 -13.03
CA ILE A 157 -5.70 6.11 -13.09
C ILE A 157 -5.40 5.74 -14.55
N ARG A 158 -6.41 5.23 -15.27
CA ARG A 158 -6.25 4.80 -16.67
C ARG A 158 -5.78 5.91 -17.62
N LYS A 159 -6.23 7.14 -17.38
CA LYS A 159 -5.81 8.32 -18.16
C LYS A 159 -4.42 8.87 -17.74
N GLY A 160 -3.75 8.24 -16.76
CA GLY A 160 -2.47 8.69 -16.23
C GLY A 160 -2.53 9.99 -15.41
N LYS A 161 -3.74 10.44 -15.05
CA LYS A 161 -3.92 11.61 -14.18
C LYS A 161 -3.56 11.30 -12.72
N ALA A 162 -3.78 10.04 -12.29
CA ALA A 162 -3.30 9.54 -11.01
C ALA A 162 -2.16 8.55 -11.26
N ARG A 163 -0.99 8.85 -10.70
CA ARG A 163 0.24 8.07 -10.85
C ARG A 163 0.63 7.33 -9.57
N VAL A 164 0.04 7.68 -8.45
CA VAL A 164 0.15 6.97 -7.18
C VAL A 164 -1.21 6.37 -6.86
N VAL A 165 -1.27 5.07 -6.72
CA VAL A 165 -2.50 4.37 -6.30
C VAL A 165 -2.24 3.72 -4.96
N VAL A 166 -3.05 4.08 -3.96
CA VAL A 166 -3.06 3.44 -2.64
C VAL A 166 -4.38 2.69 -2.50
N GLY A 167 -4.33 1.45 -2.07
CA GLY A 167 -5.58 0.73 -1.90
C GLY A 167 -5.46 -0.63 -1.25
N ALA A 168 -6.64 -1.21 -0.98
CA ALA A 168 -6.73 -2.56 -0.47
C ALA A 168 -6.44 -3.59 -1.57
N ARG A 169 -6.56 -4.85 -1.24
CA ARG A 169 -6.30 -6.01 -2.11
C ARG A 169 -6.74 -5.84 -3.57
N SER A 170 -7.94 -5.30 -3.83
CA SER A 170 -8.47 -5.15 -5.19
C SER A 170 -7.77 -4.08 -6.02
N ALA A 171 -7.01 -3.18 -5.39
CA ALA A 171 -6.22 -2.17 -6.10
C ALA A 171 -5.10 -2.79 -6.96
N ILE A 172 -4.75 -4.07 -6.74
CA ILE A 172 -3.81 -4.79 -7.60
C ILE A 172 -4.23 -4.81 -9.08
N PHE A 173 -5.50 -4.62 -9.37
CA PHE A 173 -6.04 -4.56 -10.73
C PHE A 173 -6.16 -3.13 -11.29
N ALA A 174 -5.71 -2.12 -10.57
CA ALA A 174 -5.76 -0.73 -11.04
C ALA A 174 -5.03 -0.57 -12.39
N PRO A 175 -5.62 0.10 -13.38
CA PRO A 175 -5.05 0.24 -14.72
C PRO A 175 -3.98 1.34 -14.76
N LEU A 176 -2.93 1.18 -13.96
CA LEU A 176 -1.80 2.11 -13.91
C LEU A 176 -1.01 2.05 -15.22
N PRO A 177 -0.78 3.18 -15.88
CA PRO A 177 0.17 3.24 -16.98
C PRO A 177 1.60 3.21 -16.42
N ASP A 178 2.47 2.46 -17.07
CA ASP A 178 3.90 2.36 -16.79
C ASP A 178 4.26 2.26 -15.29
N PRO A 179 3.84 1.20 -14.59
CA PRO A 179 4.19 1.03 -13.18
C PRO A 179 5.68 0.73 -13.02
N GLY A 180 6.35 1.51 -12.16
CA GLY A 180 7.77 1.29 -11.82
C GLY A 180 7.97 0.63 -10.47
N LEU A 181 6.95 0.72 -9.58
CA LEU A 181 7.05 0.20 -8.22
C LEU A 181 5.70 -0.31 -7.71
N ILE A 182 5.70 -1.53 -7.19
CA ILE A 182 4.57 -2.11 -6.45
C ILE A 182 5.03 -2.36 -5.01
N ILE A 183 4.34 -1.80 -4.04
CA ILE A 183 4.57 -2.02 -2.62
C ILE A 183 3.40 -2.79 -2.04
N VAL A 184 3.67 -3.82 -1.27
CA VAL A 184 2.68 -4.56 -0.47
C VAL A 184 3.09 -4.42 0.98
N ASP A 185 2.41 -3.55 1.71
CA ASP A 185 2.69 -3.37 3.14
C ASP A 185 1.97 -4.43 3.97
N GLU A 186 2.59 -4.83 5.09
CA GLU A 186 2.14 -5.94 5.95
C GLU A 186 1.73 -7.18 5.12
N GLU A 187 2.65 -7.66 4.26
CA GLU A 187 2.42 -8.72 3.26
C GLU A 187 1.87 -10.02 3.83
N HIS A 188 2.06 -10.24 5.14
CA HIS A 188 1.61 -11.42 5.87
C HIS A 188 0.10 -11.43 6.16
N GLU A 189 -0.57 -10.28 6.01
CA GLU A 189 -1.97 -10.12 6.37
C GLU A 189 -2.91 -10.99 5.53
N ASN A 190 -3.79 -11.71 6.22
CA ASN A 190 -4.77 -12.59 5.59
C ASN A 190 -5.81 -11.85 4.72
N THR A 191 -5.98 -10.55 4.94
CA THR A 191 -6.91 -9.71 4.16
C THR A 191 -6.55 -9.62 2.68
N TYR A 192 -5.30 -9.94 2.32
CA TYR A 192 -4.88 -10.07 0.91
C TYR A 192 -5.42 -11.32 0.22
N LYS A 193 -5.97 -12.28 0.96
CA LYS A 193 -6.58 -13.48 0.38
C LYS A 193 -8.04 -13.23 0.01
N GLN A 194 -8.37 -13.45 -1.26
CA GLN A 194 -9.76 -13.45 -1.75
C GLN A 194 -10.32 -14.87 -1.66
N GLU A 195 -11.33 -15.07 -0.83
CA GLU A 195 -11.95 -16.39 -0.63
C GLU A 195 -13.08 -16.67 -1.63
N ASN A 196 -13.80 -15.63 -2.04
CA ASN A 196 -14.85 -15.73 -3.05
C ASN A 196 -14.26 -15.74 -4.47
N PRO A 197 -14.88 -16.44 -5.44
CA PRO A 197 -14.45 -16.41 -6.83
C PRO A 197 -14.51 -15.00 -7.43
N PRO A 198 -13.51 -14.61 -8.23
CA PRO A 198 -12.25 -15.33 -8.50
C PRO A 198 -11.32 -15.32 -7.27
N ARG A 199 -10.81 -16.49 -6.90
CA ARG A 199 -9.90 -16.63 -5.76
C ARG A 199 -8.48 -16.22 -6.14
N TYR A 200 -7.87 -15.37 -5.32
CA TYR A 200 -6.47 -14.93 -5.51
C TYR A 200 -5.86 -14.46 -4.19
N GLN A 201 -4.53 -14.36 -4.18
CA GLN A 201 -3.75 -13.74 -3.11
C GLN A 201 -3.12 -12.46 -3.67
N GLY A 202 -3.47 -11.30 -3.08
CA GLY A 202 -3.04 -9.98 -3.56
C GLY A 202 -1.52 -9.83 -3.58
N ARG A 203 -0.82 -10.34 -2.56
CA ARG A 203 0.64 -10.38 -2.49
C ARG A 203 1.25 -11.14 -3.68
N ASP A 204 0.75 -12.35 -3.94
CA ASP A 204 1.30 -13.21 -5.00
C ASP A 204 0.99 -12.60 -6.38
N LEU A 205 -0.20 -11.99 -6.54
CA LEU A 205 -0.52 -11.24 -7.76
C LEU A 205 0.38 -10.01 -7.94
N ALA A 206 0.79 -9.33 -6.85
CA ALA A 206 1.72 -8.21 -6.93
C ALA A 206 3.08 -8.65 -7.52
N VAL A 207 3.57 -9.82 -7.09
CA VAL A 207 4.81 -10.41 -7.63
C VAL A 207 4.64 -10.79 -9.11
N VAL A 208 3.52 -11.45 -9.46
CA VAL A 208 3.23 -11.81 -10.85
C VAL A 208 3.10 -10.57 -11.73
N ARG A 209 2.37 -9.55 -11.26
CA ARG A 209 2.20 -8.28 -11.96
C ARG A 209 3.54 -7.59 -12.17
N GLY A 210 4.36 -7.50 -11.11
CA GLY A 210 5.70 -6.95 -11.21
C GLY A 210 6.59 -7.66 -12.23
N HIS A 211 6.46 -8.98 -12.33
CA HIS A 211 7.17 -9.76 -13.34
C HIS A 211 6.65 -9.48 -14.77
N ILE A 212 5.32 -9.42 -14.94
CA ILE A 212 4.70 -9.14 -16.25
C ILE A 212 5.03 -7.72 -16.73
N GLU A 213 4.96 -6.74 -15.84
CA GLU A 213 5.17 -5.32 -16.17
C GLU A 213 6.65 -4.87 -16.04
N GLY A 214 7.55 -5.78 -15.64
CA GLY A 214 8.99 -5.50 -15.50
C GLY A 214 9.32 -4.49 -14.40
N CYS A 215 8.45 -4.29 -13.39
CA CYS A 215 8.62 -3.30 -12.35
C CYS A 215 9.11 -3.87 -11.01
N ALA A 216 9.67 -3.01 -10.16
CA ALA A 216 10.13 -3.38 -8.83
C ALA A 216 8.96 -3.78 -7.92
N VAL A 217 9.13 -4.83 -7.11
CA VAL A 217 8.16 -5.27 -6.10
C VAL A 217 8.80 -5.30 -4.73
N VAL A 218 8.18 -4.62 -3.77
CA VAL A 218 8.61 -4.57 -2.36
C VAL A 218 7.50 -5.15 -1.48
N LEU A 219 7.82 -6.19 -0.75
CA LEU A 219 6.95 -6.84 0.23
C LEU A 219 7.44 -6.43 1.62
N GLY A 220 6.65 -5.67 2.36
CA GLY A 220 7.02 -5.19 3.69
C GLY A 220 6.30 -5.91 4.80
N SER A 221 7.01 -6.26 5.87
CA SER A 221 6.40 -6.87 7.04
C SER A 221 7.30 -6.79 8.28
N ALA A 222 6.70 -6.72 9.45
CA ALA A 222 7.37 -6.95 10.72
C ALA A 222 7.46 -8.45 11.04
N THR A 223 6.51 -9.24 10.55
CA THR A 223 6.36 -10.68 10.78
C THR A 223 6.12 -11.40 9.45
N PRO A 224 7.15 -11.52 8.59
CA PRO A 224 6.99 -12.05 7.25
C PRO A 224 6.30 -13.43 7.23
N SER A 225 5.46 -13.64 6.20
CA SER A 225 4.84 -14.94 5.95
C SER A 225 5.90 -16.01 5.71
N LEU A 226 5.57 -17.27 6.05
CA LEU A 226 6.48 -18.40 5.84
C LEU A 226 6.85 -18.56 4.36
N GLU A 227 5.91 -18.30 3.47
CA GLU A 227 6.11 -18.38 2.02
C GLU A 227 7.12 -17.35 1.54
N SER A 228 6.96 -16.07 1.93
CA SER A 228 7.88 -15.00 1.56
C SER A 228 9.27 -15.24 2.14
N PHE A 229 9.34 -15.69 3.39
CA PHE A 229 10.61 -16.03 4.03
C PHE A 229 11.30 -17.22 3.35
N GLN A 230 10.55 -18.27 2.98
CA GLN A 230 11.08 -19.40 2.23
C GLN A 230 11.56 -18.99 0.83
N ASN A 231 10.85 -18.08 0.16
CA ASN A 231 11.29 -17.54 -1.13
C ASN A 231 12.61 -16.77 -1.02
N CYS A 232 12.85 -16.05 0.09
CA CYS A 232 14.16 -15.46 0.36
C CYS A 232 15.25 -16.53 0.57
N ARG A 233 14.95 -17.58 1.35
CA ARG A 233 15.92 -18.67 1.59
C ARG A 233 16.29 -19.43 0.31
N SER A 234 15.34 -19.59 -0.59
CA SER A 234 15.57 -20.25 -1.90
C SER A 234 16.20 -19.32 -2.96
N GLY A 235 16.47 -18.07 -2.63
CA GLY A 235 17.06 -17.09 -3.54
C GLY A 235 16.12 -16.54 -4.60
N LYS A 236 14.81 -16.78 -4.49
CA LYS A 236 13.79 -16.21 -5.38
C LYS A 236 13.52 -14.74 -5.07
N TYR A 237 13.57 -14.35 -3.79
CA TYR A 237 13.42 -12.99 -3.31
C TYR A 237 14.72 -12.51 -2.67
N ASP A 238 14.99 -11.21 -2.77
CA ASP A 238 16.02 -10.55 -1.98
C ASP A 238 15.47 -10.23 -0.59
N LEU A 239 16.34 -10.22 0.43
CA LEU A 239 15.98 -9.89 1.81
C LEU A 239 16.74 -8.66 2.28
N MET A 240 16.02 -7.65 2.77
CA MET A 240 16.57 -6.51 3.50
C MET A 240 15.97 -6.46 4.91
N ARG A 241 16.79 -6.17 5.92
CA ARG A 241 16.35 -6.13 7.31
C ARG A 241 16.51 -4.73 7.89
N LEU A 242 15.48 -4.31 8.64
CA LEU A 242 15.49 -3.10 9.47
C LEU A 242 15.27 -3.52 10.94
N PRO A 243 16.33 -3.93 11.64
CA PRO A 243 16.18 -4.52 12.99
C PRO A 243 15.91 -3.47 14.07
N GLU A 244 16.16 -2.20 13.80
CA GLU A 244 16.06 -1.11 14.76
C GLU A 244 14.81 -0.27 14.53
N ARG A 245 14.27 0.28 15.61
CA ARG A 245 13.19 1.26 15.54
C ARG A 245 13.73 2.62 15.09
N ALA A 246 12.94 3.36 14.32
CA ALA A 246 13.31 4.69 13.85
C ALA A 246 13.46 5.72 14.98
N ASP A 247 12.72 5.52 16.09
CA ASP A 247 12.78 6.39 17.29
C ASP A 247 13.94 6.05 18.24
N GLY A 248 14.76 5.07 17.89
CA GLY A 248 15.88 4.60 18.73
C GLY A 248 15.45 3.92 20.04
N GLN A 249 14.16 3.72 20.27
CA GLN A 249 13.67 3.06 21.47
C GLN A 249 13.94 1.56 21.40
N SER A 250 14.34 0.99 22.54
CA SER A 250 14.50 -0.45 22.67
C SER A 250 13.14 -1.16 22.57
N LEU A 251 13.17 -2.39 22.06
CA LEU A 251 11.97 -3.25 22.08
C LEU A 251 11.53 -3.48 23.53
N PRO A 252 10.21 -3.62 23.77
CA PRO A 252 9.72 -3.87 25.12
C PRO A 252 10.27 -5.18 25.65
N LEU A 253 10.61 -5.21 26.93
CA LEU A 253 11.03 -6.43 27.61
C LEU A 253 9.83 -7.36 27.77
N ILE A 254 9.93 -8.54 27.17
CA ILE A 254 8.85 -9.56 27.20
C ILE A 254 9.19 -10.60 28.26
N TRP A 255 8.31 -10.77 29.24
CA TRP A 255 8.38 -11.81 30.24
C TRP A 255 7.37 -12.91 29.92
N ILE A 256 7.86 -14.13 29.73
CA ILE A 256 7.01 -15.31 29.52
C ILE A 256 6.74 -15.96 30.88
N VAL A 257 5.47 -16.06 31.27
CA VAL A 257 5.06 -16.66 32.52
C VAL A 257 4.25 -17.93 32.22
N ASP A 258 4.70 -19.07 32.77
CA ASP A 258 3.93 -20.32 32.69
C ASP A 258 2.81 -20.32 33.76
N MET A 259 1.61 -20.00 33.32
CA MET A 259 0.41 -19.92 34.16
C MET A 259 0.06 -21.25 34.86
N ARG A 260 0.52 -22.41 34.33
CA ARG A 260 0.32 -23.72 34.96
C ARG A 260 1.12 -23.83 36.24
N THR A 261 2.32 -23.27 36.26
CA THR A 261 3.17 -23.25 37.47
C THR A 261 2.65 -22.30 38.53
N GLU A 262 2.13 -21.15 38.14
CA GLU A 262 1.52 -20.18 39.06
C GLU A 262 0.21 -20.69 39.68
N THR A 263 -0.66 -21.29 38.87
CA THR A 263 -1.91 -21.91 39.36
C THR A 263 -1.64 -23.03 40.38
N ARG A 264 -0.58 -23.82 40.15
CA ARG A 264 -0.18 -24.88 41.11
C ARG A 264 0.34 -24.35 42.46
N LYS A 265 0.98 -23.18 42.45
CA LYS A 265 1.49 -22.51 43.67
C LYS A 265 0.39 -21.89 44.52
N ARG A 266 -0.76 -21.57 43.95
CA ARG A 266 -1.89 -20.95 44.64
C ARG A 266 -2.88 -21.97 45.12
N LYS A 267 -3.24 -21.89 46.41
CA LYS A 267 -4.28 -22.73 47.04
C LYS A 267 -5.72 -22.29 46.69
N GLY A 268 -5.91 -21.27 45.85
CA GLY A 268 -7.21 -20.61 45.61
C GLY A 268 -7.83 -20.81 44.22
N GLY A 269 -7.37 -21.79 43.43
CA GLY A 269 -7.94 -22.09 42.10
C GLY A 269 -7.28 -21.35 40.95
N PRO A 270 -7.75 -21.52 39.70
CA PRO A 270 -7.14 -20.97 38.53
C PRO A 270 -7.20 -19.43 38.53
N THR A 271 -6.10 -18.79 38.20
CA THR A 271 -6.00 -17.33 38.08
C THR A 271 -5.89 -16.94 36.58
N ILE A 272 -6.53 -15.83 36.21
CA ILE A 272 -6.47 -15.28 34.85
C ILE A 272 -5.22 -14.42 34.67
N LEU A 273 -4.78 -13.74 35.75
CA LEU A 273 -3.60 -12.87 35.73
C LEU A 273 -2.44 -13.52 36.49
N SER A 274 -1.24 -13.43 35.93
CA SER A 274 -0.02 -13.84 36.64
C SER A 274 0.25 -12.90 37.81
N ASP A 275 0.93 -13.40 38.86
CA ASP A 275 1.35 -12.57 40.01
C ASP A 275 2.24 -11.43 39.53
N ARG A 276 3.13 -11.69 38.57
CA ARG A 276 3.98 -10.65 37.96
C ARG A 276 3.16 -9.56 37.29
N LEU A 277 2.18 -9.92 36.44
CA LEU A 277 1.34 -8.94 35.76
C LEU A 277 0.57 -8.09 36.78
N ARG A 278 0.02 -8.71 37.83
CA ARG A 278 -0.69 -7.98 38.87
C ARG A 278 0.20 -6.95 39.58
N MET A 279 1.40 -7.37 39.97
CA MET A 279 2.38 -6.48 40.61
C MET A 279 2.78 -5.30 39.69
N ASP A 280 3.00 -5.58 38.38
CA ASP A 280 3.38 -4.55 37.43
C ASP A 280 2.20 -3.59 37.13
N MET A 281 0.94 -4.08 37.15
CA MET A 281 -0.26 -3.22 37.07
C MET A 281 -0.42 -2.34 38.32
N GLU A 282 -0.29 -2.90 39.53
CA GLU A 282 -0.34 -2.13 40.79
C GLU A 282 0.66 -0.98 40.79
N LYS A 283 1.92 -1.24 40.38
CA LYS A 283 2.96 -0.20 40.29
C LYS A 283 2.69 0.90 39.26
N LYS A 284 1.82 0.65 38.28
CA LYS A 284 1.49 1.64 37.26
C LYS A 284 0.24 2.46 37.60
N LEU A 285 -0.55 1.98 38.57
CA LEU A 285 -1.76 2.66 39.06
C LEU A 285 -1.46 3.61 40.25
N GLU A 286 -0.32 3.43 40.92
CA GLU A 286 0.27 4.37 41.86
C GLU A 286 1.04 5.50 41.13
#